data_7880ca5180424ee57358e998e1134508
#
_entry.id   7880ca5180424ee57358e998e1134508
#
_cell.length_a   1.000
_cell.length_b   1.000
_cell.length_c   1.000
_cell.angle_alpha   90.00
_cell.angle_beta   90.00
_cell.angle_gamma   90.00
#
_symmetry.space_group_name_H-M   'P 1'
#
loop_
_entity.id
_entity.type
_entity.pdbx_description
1 polymer ?
#
loop_
_entity_poly.entity_id
_entity_poly.type
_entity_poly.pdbx_seq_one_letter_code
_entity_poly.pdbx_strand_id
1 'polypeptide(L)'
;SDRLLEALFEQMPQLRDALDYFELSTPLSTEWFNFYDQGEIYGLDHDPERFRQRWLHPVTPVKNLYLTGQDVVTAGVGGALMGGVLTTGAMLGLQQRKLWQLLKDWQPPAGDDPHRLQSKPA
;
A
#
# COMPACT_ATOMS: atom_id res chain seq x y z
N SER A 1 -6.04 2.94 23.32
CA SER A 1 -6.95 3.81 22.51
C SER A 1 -7.34 5.07 23.27
N ASP A 2 -7.83 5.01 24.51
CA ASP A 2 -8.41 6.12 25.26
C ASP A 2 -7.47 7.33 25.39
N ARG A 3 -6.20 7.11 25.68
CA ARG A 3 -5.20 8.19 25.74
C ARG A 3 -5.03 8.95 24.41
N LEU A 4 -5.14 8.26 23.29
CA LEU A 4 -5.04 8.88 21.97
C LEU A 4 -6.33 9.65 21.64
N LEU A 5 -7.48 9.10 22.00
CA LEU A 5 -8.76 9.77 21.83
C LEU A 5 -8.85 11.04 22.69
N GLU A 6 -8.42 11.00 23.95
CA GLU A 6 -8.39 12.19 24.80
C GLU A 6 -7.45 13.27 24.22
N ALA A 7 -6.26 12.90 23.74
CA ALA A 7 -5.36 13.84 23.08
C ALA A 7 -5.97 14.45 21.80
N LEU A 8 -6.75 13.69 21.04
CA LEU A 8 -7.50 14.19 19.89
C LEU A 8 -8.58 15.19 20.34
N PHE A 9 -9.34 14.85 21.36
CA PHE A 9 -10.44 15.69 21.84
C PHE A 9 -9.97 16.95 22.56
N GLU A 10 -8.75 16.96 23.10
CA GLU A 10 -8.11 18.20 23.59
C GLU A 10 -7.86 19.19 22.45
N GLN A 11 -7.48 18.71 21.27
CA GLN A 11 -7.23 19.56 20.10
C GLN A 11 -8.51 19.87 19.30
N MET A 12 -9.45 18.94 19.29
CA MET A 12 -10.68 19.00 18.50
C MET A 12 -11.90 18.57 19.33
N PRO A 13 -12.34 19.39 20.30
CA PRO A 13 -13.44 19.02 21.23
C PRO A 13 -14.76 18.67 20.53
N GLN A 14 -15.03 19.29 19.39
CA GLN A 14 -16.24 19.09 18.60
C GLN A 14 -16.39 17.68 18.05
N LEU A 15 -15.31 16.87 18.03
CA LEU A 15 -15.36 15.51 17.54
C LEU A 15 -15.82 14.50 18.60
N ARG A 16 -15.89 14.89 19.88
CA ARG A 16 -16.23 13.97 20.98
C ARG A 16 -17.59 13.32 20.79
N ASP A 17 -18.58 14.09 20.36
CA ASP A 17 -19.95 13.61 20.14
C ASP A 17 -20.22 13.11 18.70
N ALA A 18 -19.21 13.24 17.83
CA ALA A 18 -19.29 12.84 16.43
C ALA A 18 -18.50 11.55 16.12
N LEU A 19 -17.94 10.91 17.15
CA LEU A 19 -17.15 9.68 16.98
C LEU A 19 -18.06 8.45 17.01
N ASP A 20 -18.37 7.89 15.84
CA ASP A 20 -19.18 6.69 15.70
C ASP A 20 -18.39 5.38 15.83
N TYR A 21 -17.13 5.40 15.38
CA TYR A 21 -16.27 4.21 15.38
C TYR A 21 -14.81 4.61 15.52
N PHE A 22 -14.05 3.80 16.22
CA PHE A 22 -12.59 3.87 16.24
C PHE A 22 -11.95 2.50 16.30
N GLU A 23 -10.76 2.40 15.76
CA GLU A 23 -9.92 1.22 15.80
C GLU A 23 -8.47 1.61 16.07
N LEU A 24 -7.78 0.82 16.86
CA LEU A 24 -6.37 1.00 17.15
C LEU A 24 -5.55 -0.10 16.49
N SER A 25 -4.76 0.27 15.49
CA SER A 25 -3.70 -0.58 14.97
C SER A 25 -2.42 -0.40 15.80
N THR A 26 -1.79 -1.50 16.13
CA THR A 26 -0.54 -1.56 16.89
C THR A 26 0.48 -2.41 16.17
N PRO A 27 1.76 -2.43 16.57
CA PRO A 27 2.73 -3.40 16.05
C PRO A 27 2.25 -4.85 16.10
N LEU A 28 1.49 -5.24 17.12
CA LEU A 28 0.88 -6.58 17.21
C LEU A 28 -0.16 -6.83 16.12
N SER A 29 -0.89 -5.80 15.69
CA SER A 29 -1.83 -5.91 14.57
C SER A 29 -1.08 -6.18 13.26
N THR A 30 0.04 -5.48 13.05
CA THR A 30 0.89 -5.66 11.87
C THR A 30 1.54 -7.05 11.86
N GLU A 31 2.05 -7.48 12.98
CA GLU A 31 2.58 -8.85 13.17
C GLU A 31 1.53 -9.90 12.79
N TRP A 32 0.32 -9.75 13.33
CA TRP A 32 -0.78 -10.70 13.09
C TRP A 32 -1.24 -10.72 11.62
N PHE A 33 -1.45 -9.57 11.00
CA PHE A 33 -2.03 -9.50 9.67
C PHE A 33 -0.99 -9.61 8.54
N ASN A 34 0.22 -9.12 8.76
CA ASN A 34 1.25 -9.05 7.72
C ASN A 34 2.41 -10.03 7.95
N PHE A 35 2.42 -10.75 9.07
CA PHE A 35 3.48 -11.70 9.45
C PHE A 35 4.87 -11.05 9.56
N TYR A 36 4.93 -9.80 9.97
CA TYR A 36 6.18 -9.10 10.24
C TYR A 36 6.67 -9.40 11.66
N ASP A 37 7.92 -9.83 11.81
CA ASP A 37 8.48 -10.33 13.06
C ASP A 37 8.47 -9.33 14.23
N GLN A 38 8.50 -8.04 13.92
CA GLN A 38 8.57 -6.97 14.91
C GLN A 38 7.42 -5.96 14.79
N GLY A 39 6.40 -6.30 14.01
CA GLY A 39 5.25 -5.44 13.78
C GLY A 39 5.55 -4.16 13.03
N GLU A 40 6.59 -4.15 12.20
CA GLU A 40 6.95 -3.05 11.32
C GLU A 40 5.89 -2.82 10.24
N ILE A 41 5.67 -1.56 9.86
CA ILE A 41 4.61 -1.21 8.90
C ILE A 41 5.11 -1.27 7.45
N TYR A 42 6.37 -0.92 7.20
CA TYR A 42 6.88 -0.65 5.85
C TYR A 42 7.87 -1.69 5.34
N GLY A 43 7.98 -2.83 6.00
CA GLY A 43 8.90 -3.91 5.59
C GLY A 43 10.36 -3.51 5.74
N LEU A 44 11.15 -3.69 4.69
CA LEU A 44 12.58 -3.37 4.70
C LEU A 44 12.85 -1.87 4.92
N ASP A 45 13.91 -1.57 5.64
CA ASP A 45 14.34 -0.21 5.91
C ASP A 45 14.52 0.61 4.63
N HIS A 46 14.11 1.88 4.66
CA HIS A 46 14.16 2.80 3.53
C HIS A 46 15.40 3.70 3.59
N ASP A 47 16.55 3.09 3.68
CA ASP A 47 17.85 3.74 3.67
C ASP A 47 18.50 3.73 2.27
N PRO A 48 19.58 4.52 2.04
CA PRO A 48 20.31 4.51 0.77
C PRO A 48 20.91 3.14 0.42
N GLU A 49 21.27 2.33 1.40
CA GLU A 49 21.86 1.00 1.19
C GLU A 49 20.85 0.04 0.58
N ARG A 50 19.58 0.11 0.97
CA ARG A 50 18.52 -0.67 0.37
C ARG A 50 18.45 -0.43 -1.14
N PHE A 51 18.48 0.82 -1.59
CA PHE A 51 18.41 1.18 -3.01
C PHE A 51 19.63 0.76 -3.82
N ARG A 52 20.73 0.40 -3.17
CA ARG A 52 21.92 -0.18 -3.81
C ARG A 52 21.87 -1.70 -3.96
N GLN A 53 20.88 -2.36 -3.36
CA GLN A 53 20.78 -3.82 -3.39
C GLN A 53 20.35 -4.30 -4.78
N ARG A 54 21.27 -4.91 -5.51
CA ARG A 54 21.01 -5.40 -6.88
C ARG A 54 20.06 -6.61 -6.93
N TRP A 55 19.92 -7.33 -5.82
CA TRP A 55 19.04 -8.49 -5.72
C TRP A 55 17.59 -8.08 -5.43
N LEU A 56 17.36 -6.85 -4.98
CA LEU A 56 16.03 -6.32 -4.66
C LEU A 56 15.38 -5.74 -5.92
N HIS A 57 15.10 -6.62 -6.86
CA HIS A 57 14.49 -6.30 -8.15
C HIS A 57 13.32 -7.22 -8.44
N PRO A 58 12.38 -6.83 -9.33
CA PRO A 58 11.29 -7.70 -9.75
C PRO A 58 11.76 -9.06 -10.26
N VAL A 59 12.86 -9.11 -11.00
CA VAL A 59 13.41 -10.35 -11.53
C VAL A 59 14.40 -10.95 -10.54
N THR A 60 14.21 -12.20 -10.16
CA THR A 60 15.15 -12.96 -9.33
C THR A 60 16.03 -13.89 -10.15
N PRO A 61 17.14 -14.39 -9.57
CA PRO A 61 17.94 -15.45 -10.21
C PRO A 61 17.20 -16.78 -10.37
N VAL A 62 16.11 -16.97 -9.64
CA VAL A 62 15.30 -18.19 -9.70
C VAL A 62 14.29 -18.07 -10.84
N LYS A 63 14.33 -19.02 -11.79
CA LYS A 63 13.42 -19.02 -12.95
C LYS A 63 11.95 -18.99 -12.51
N ASN A 64 11.19 -18.08 -13.09
CA ASN A 64 9.76 -17.87 -12.83
C ASN A 64 9.41 -17.40 -11.41
N LEU A 65 10.40 -16.97 -10.60
CA LEU A 65 10.17 -16.31 -9.32
C LEU A 65 10.39 -14.81 -9.48
N TYR A 66 9.39 -14.04 -9.09
CA TYR A 66 9.42 -12.58 -9.16
C TYR A 66 9.12 -11.98 -7.80
N LEU A 67 9.73 -10.85 -7.51
CA LEU A 67 9.43 -10.02 -6.34
C LEU A 67 8.54 -8.86 -6.73
N THR A 68 7.64 -8.48 -5.84
CA THR A 68 6.74 -7.34 -6.03
C THR A 68 6.44 -6.65 -4.71
N GLY A 69 5.70 -5.56 -4.77
CA GLY A 69 5.29 -4.82 -3.58
C GLY A 69 6.21 -3.66 -3.24
N GLN A 70 5.98 -3.09 -2.06
CA GLN A 70 6.69 -1.89 -1.61
C GLN A 70 8.20 -2.11 -1.41
N ASP A 71 8.62 -3.32 -1.03
CA ASP A 71 10.04 -3.60 -0.77
C ASP A 71 10.89 -3.54 -2.03
N VAL A 72 10.30 -3.75 -3.20
CA VAL A 72 11.01 -3.67 -4.50
C VAL A 72 11.16 -2.23 -4.99
N VAL A 73 10.30 -1.31 -4.57
CA VAL A 73 10.28 0.07 -5.06
C VAL A 73 10.47 1.07 -3.92
N THR A 74 9.40 1.37 -3.19
CA THR A 74 9.41 2.32 -2.06
C THR A 74 8.22 2.04 -1.15
N ALA A 75 8.31 2.51 0.09
CA ALA A 75 7.27 2.32 1.08
C ALA A 75 5.92 2.89 0.66
N GLY A 76 4.87 2.24 1.17
CA GLY A 76 3.50 2.68 1.09
C GLY A 76 2.74 2.20 -0.14
N VAL A 77 1.48 2.62 -0.23
CA VAL A 77 0.53 2.15 -1.26
C VAL A 77 1.01 2.44 -2.68
N GLY A 78 1.56 3.64 -2.91
CA GLY A 78 2.10 4.03 -4.22
C GLY A 78 3.27 3.15 -4.65
N GLY A 79 4.19 2.85 -3.72
CA GLY A 79 5.31 1.94 -3.97
C GLY A 79 4.86 0.51 -4.24
N ALA A 80 3.89 0.01 -3.47
CA ALA A 80 3.33 -1.32 -3.67
C ALA A 80 2.65 -1.47 -5.05
N LEU A 81 1.86 -0.46 -5.46
CA LEU A 81 1.23 -0.42 -6.80
C LEU A 81 2.29 -0.39 -7.91
N MET A 82 3.28 0.49 -7.77
CA MET A 82 4.36 0.59 -8.76
C MET A 82 5.18 -0.71 -8.82
N GLY A 83 5.39 -1.38 -7.69
CA GLY A 83 5.99 -2.72 -7.63
C GLY A 83 5.24 -3.71 -8.51
N GLY A 84 3.91 -3.73 -8.43
CA GLY A 84 3.05 -4.54 -9.30
C GLY A 84 3.23 -4.23 -10.78
N VAL A 85 3.26 -2.95 -11.14
CA VAL A 85 3.48 -2.51 -12.54
C VAL A 85 4.85 -2.96 -13.06
N LEU A 86 5.91 -2.73 -12.28
CA LEU A 86 7.27 -3.09 -12.68
C LEU A 86 7.43 -4.62 -12.80
N THR A 87 6.89 -5.37 -11.86
CA THR A 87 6.92 -6.83 -11.89
C THR A 87 6.15 -7.39 -13.08
N THR A 88 4.96 -6.87 -13.36
CA THR A 88 4.19 -7.24 -14.56
C THR A 88 4.97 -6.89 -15.84
N GLY A 89 5.60 -5.71 -15.89
CA GLY A 89 6.47 -5.33 -17.00
C GLY A 89 7.63 -6.29 -17.21
N ALA A 90 8.27 -6.72 -16.11
CA ALA A 90 9.35 -7.70 -16.15
C ALA A 90 8.89 -9.07 -16.67
N MET A 91 7.71 -9.54 -16.24
CA MET A 91 7.11 -10.79 -16.72
C MET A 91 6.76 -10.73 -18.21
N LEU A 92 6.28 -9.61 -18.70
CA LEU A 92 5.93 -9.40 -20.11
C LEU A 92 7.16 -9.21 -21.02
N GLY A 93 8.30 -8.86 -20.49
CA GLY A 93 9.54 -8.67 -21.22
C GLY A 93 9.38 -7.71 -22.40
N LEU A 94 9.60 -8.15 -23.63
CA LEU A 94 9.47 -7.32 -24.83
C LEU A 94 8.05 -6.76 -25.06
N GLN A 95 7.04 -7.35 -24.44
CA GLN A 95 5.65 -6.90 -24.55
C GLN A 95 5.26 -5.83 -23.51
N GLN A 96 6.18 -5.39 -22.66
CA GLN A 96 5.91 -4.37 -21.63
C GLN A 96 5.30 -3.05 -22.18
N ARG A 97 5.57 -2.73 -23.46
CA ARG A 97 4.93 -1.57 -24.12
C ARG A 97 3.41 -1.66 -24.13
N LYS A 98 2.85 -2.86 -24.24
CA LYS A 98 1.40 -3.08 -24.19
C LYS A 98 0.82 -2.73 -22.81
N LEU A 99 1.56 -3.07 -21.73
CA LEU A 99 1.17 -2.70 -20.38
C LEU A 99 1.07 -1.17 -20.22
N TRP A 100 2.08 -0.44 -20.69
CA TRP A 100 2.06 1.03 -20.61
C TRP A 100 0.94 1.66 -21.45
N GLN A 101 0.61 1.09 -22.61
CA GLN A 101 -0.55 1.51 -23.39
C GLN A 101 -1.85 1.25 -22.64
N LEU A 102 -2.03 0.05 -22.10
CA LEU A 102 -3.22 -0.29 -21.30
C LEU A 102 -3.40 0.65 -20.10
N LEU A 103 -2.33 0.95 -19.37
CA LEU A 103 -2.38 1.87 -18.24
C LEU A 103 -2.71 3.31 -18.67
N LYS A 104 -2.20 3.75 -19.82
CA LYS A 104 -2.47 5.07 -20.36
C LYS A 104 -3.91 5.22 -20.87
N ASP A 105 -4.42 4.18 -21.49
CA ASP A 105 -5.75 4.17 -22.11
C ASP A 105 -6.84 3.71 -21.15
N TRP A 106 -6.46 3.30 -19.92
CA TRP A 106 -7.38 2.82 -18.90
C TRP A 106 -8.35 3.93 -18.49
N GLN A 107 -9.62 3.60 -18.51
CA GLN A 107 -10.70 4.45 -18.02
C GLN A 107 -11.40 3.67 -16.89
N PRO A 108 -11.77 4.31 -15.77
CA PRO A 108 -12.56 3.63 -14.75
C PRO A 108 -13.88 3.15 -15.34
N PRO A 109 -14.39 1.98 -14.93
CA PRO A 109 -15.69 1.51 -15.39
C PRO A 109 -16.77 2.56 -15.13
N ALA A 110 -17.63 2.79 -16.13
CA ALA A 110 -18.74 3.72 -16.00
C ALA A 110 -19.66 3.21 -14.86
N GLY A 111 -19.65 3.91 -13.73
CA GLY A 111 -20.44 3.54 -12.54
C GLY A 111 -19.72 3.56 -11.21
N ASP A 112 -18.39 3.62 -11.18
CA ASP A 112 -17.63 3.86 -9.95
C ASP A 112 -17.49 5.37 -9.69
N ASP A 113 -18.61 6.01 -9.39
CA ASP A 113 -18.60 7.34 -8.79
C ASP A 113 -18.09 7.21 -7.35
N PRO A 114 -16.90 7.75 -7.02
CA PRO A 114 -16.36 7.70 -5.66
C PRO A 114 -17.27 8.37 -4.61
N HIS A 115 -18.23 9.19 -5.04
CA HIS A 115 -19.24 9.82 -4.16
C HIS A 115 -20.49 8.95 -3.93
N ARG A 116 -20.63 7.82 -4.61
CA ARG A 116 -21.79 6.93 -4.47
C ARG A 116 -21.86 6.22 -3.12
N LEU A 117 -20.74 6.13 -2.39
CA LEU A 117 -20.70 5.54 -1.04
C LEU A 117 -21.29 6.47 0.04
N GLN A 118 -21.47 7.76 -0.28
CA GLN A 118 -22.01 8.76 0.66
C GLN A 118 -23.54 8.88 0.61
N SER A 119 -24.22 8.18 -0.27
CA SER A 119 -25.67 8.30 -0.50
C SER A 119 -26.50 7.08 -0.10
N LYS A 120 -26.00 6.19 0.77
CA LYS A 120 -26.90 5.19 1.38
C LYS A 120 -27.64 5.84 2.54
N PRO A 121 -28.97 5.98 2.46
CA PRO A 121 -29.77 6.36 3.61
C PRO A 121 -29.70 5.25 4.68
N ALA A 122 -29.70 5.69 5.94
CA ALA A 122 -29.72 4.84 7.12
C ALA A 122 -30.93 3.91 7.15
#